data_aa1b083d6de59281aa2bda0387f1636c
#
_entry.id   aa1b083d6de59281aa2bda0387f1636c
#
_cell.length_a   1.000
_cell.length_b   1.000
_cell.length_c   1.000
_cell.angle_alpha   90.00
_cell.angle_beta   90.00
_cell.angle_gamma   90.00
#
_symmetry.space_group_name_H-M   'P 1'
#
loop_
_entity.id
_entity.type
_entity.pdbx_description
1 polymer ?
#
loop_
_entity_poly.entity_id
_entity_poly.type
_entity_poly.pdbx_seq_one_letter_code
_entity_poly.pdbx_strand_id
1 'polypeptide(L)'
;MKFEGTSSYIATEDLKVAVNAAITLERPIIVKGEPGTGKTMLAHEVAKSIDAEIITWHIKSTTKAQQGLYEYDAVTRLRDSQLGDEKVKNIKNYISKGKLWNAFESEKRPVLLIDEIDKADIEFPNDLLLELDKMEFFVYETGETIKAVNRPIVIITSNNEKELPDAFLRRCFFHYIKFPDQETMEEIVNVHYPEIKKDLIQEAFKIFYDIREVPGIKKKPSTSELIDWLKLLMTDDVDAKILREKDPKKLIPPLHGCLLYTSPSPRDEQS
;
A
#
# COMPACT_ATOMS: atom_id res chain seq x y z
N MET A 1 4.27 -0.66 22.99
CA MET A 1 5.29 -0.67 21.90
C MET A 1 5.10 0.59 21.08
N LYS A 2 6.19 1.23 20.64
CA LYS A 2 6.14 2.44 19.79
C LYS A 2 6.85 2.13 18.47
N PHE A 3 6.29 2.59 17.38
CA PHE A 3 6.93 2.59 16.07
C PHE A 3 7.88 3.79 15.96
N GLU A 4 9.17 3.54 15.76
CA GLU A 4 10.21 4.58 15.64
C GLU A 4 10.85 4.58 14.22
N GLY A 5 10.28 3.82 13.29
CA GLY A 5 10.90 3.47 12.02
C GLY A 5 11.74 2.20 12.15
N THR A 6 12.39 1.81 11.09
CA THR A 6 13.27 0.64 11.04
C THR A 6 14.53 0.95 10.26
N SER A 7 15.50 0.05 10.26
CA SER A 7 16.72 0.20 9.44
C SER A 7 16.44 0.22 7.92
N SER A 8 15.26 -0.24 7.51
CA SER A 8 14.82 -0.33 6.12
C SER A 8 13.75 0.69 5.74
N TYR A 9 13.24 1.49 6.71
CA TYR A 9 12.18 2.47 6.46
C TYR A 9 12.39 3.74 7.27
N ILE A 10 12.64 4.83 6.55
CA ILE A 10 12.78 6.16 7.15
C ILE A 10 11.40 6.76 7.35
N ALA A 11 11.00 6.90 8.61
CA ALA A 11 9.74 7.50 8.99
C ALA A 11 9.96 8.92 9.52
N THR A 12 9.21 9.89 8.99
CA THR A 12 9.21 11.27 9.52
C THR A 12 8.56 11.31 10.91
N GLU A 13 8.91 12.30 11.72
CA GLU A 13 8.40 12.40 13.11
C GLU A 13 6.87 12.50 13.16
N ASP A 14 6.26 13.24 12.25
CA ASP A 14 4.80 13.37 12.13
C ASP A 14 4.13 12.03 11.77
N LEU A 15 4.75 11.24 10.89
CA LEU A 15 4.28 9.89 10.56
C LEU A 15 4.35 8.96 11.77
N LYS A 16 5.48 8.99 12.53
CA LYS A 16 5.63 8.20 13.77
C LYS A 16 4.56 8.54 14.78
N VAL A 17 4.30 9.84 14.99
CA VAL A 17 3.26 10.32 15.90
C VAL A 17 1.88 9.82 15.47
N ALA A 18 1.54 9.94 14.17
CA ALA A 18 0.24 9.50 13.65
C ALA A 18 0.04 7.99 13.80
N VAL A 19 1.05 7.18 13.45
CA VAL A 19 1.00 5.72 13.59
C VAL A 19 0.86 5.32 15.05
N ASN A 20 1.67 5.89 15.95
CA ASN A 20 1.62 5.56 17.37
C ASN A 20 0.31 5.99 18.04
N ALA A 21 -0.28 7.10 17.62
CA ALA A 21 -1.59 7.52 18.06
C ALA A 21 -2.68 6.51 17.63
N ALA A 22 -2.63 6.06 16.36
CA ALA A 22 -3.57 5.07 15.84
C ALA A 22 -3.47 3.74 16.59
N ILE A 23 -2.25 3.26 16.86
CA ILE A 23 -1.98 2.04 17.63
C ILE A 23 -2.53 2.14 19.06
N THR A 24 -2.28 3.29 19.72
CA THR A 24 -2.64 3.51 21.13
C THR A 24 -4.14 3.70 21.32
N LEU A 25 -4.80 4.42 20.41
CA LEU A 25 -6.23 4.70 20.46
C LEU A 25 -7.07 3.65 19.71
N GLU A 26 -6.41 2.61 19.19
CA GLU A 26 -7.05 1.48 18.51
C GLU A 26 -7.99 1.90 17.36
N ARG A 27 -7.60 2.93 16.62
CA ARG A 27 -8.34 3.45 15.48
C ARG A 27 -7.58 3.18 14.18
N PRO A 28 -8.29 2.92 13.07
CA PRO A 28 -7.65 2.81 11.76
C PRO A 28 -6.87 4.07 11.39
N ILE A 29 -5.76 3.90 10.68
CA ILE A 29 -5.02 5.01 10.07
C ILE A 29 -5.09 4.92 8.55
N ILE A 30 -5.47 6.02 7.91
CA ILE A 30 -5.41 6.19 6.46
C ILE A 30 -4.12 6.92 6.11
N VAL A 31 -3.32 6.28 5.28
CA VAL A 31 -2.07 6.84 4.78
C VAL A 31 -2.25 7.16 3.29
N LYS A 32 -2.32 8.44 2.97
CA LYS A 32 -2.39 8.94 1.60
C LYS A 32 -1.02 9.41 1.12
N GLY A 33 -0.82 9.44 -0.18
CA GLY A 33 0.38 9.97 -0.80
C GLY A 33 0.51 9.55 -2.26
N GLU A 34 1.46 10.13 -2.97
CA GLU A 34 1.76 9.75 -4.35
C GLU A 34 2.15 8.26 -4.45
N PRO A 35 1.95 7.62 -5.62
CA PRO A 35 2.47 6.27 -5.86
C PRO A 35 3.98 6.19 -5.58
N GLY A 36 4.42 5.06 -5.00
CA GLY A 36 5.84 4.83 -4.71
C GLY A 36 6.44 5.62 -3.53
N THR A 37 5.61 6.22 -2.65
CA THR A 37 6.07 6.91 -1.42
C THR A 37 6.20 5.98 -0.20
N GLY A 38 6.16 4.67 -0.38
CA GLY A 38 6.38 3.70 0.70
C GLY A 38 5.17 3.42 1.60
N LYS A 39 3.93 3.76 1.18
CA LYS A 39 2.71 3.52 1.98
C LYS A 39 2.49 2.06 2.37
N THR A 40 2.59 1.16 1.40
CA THR A 40 2.45 -0.29 1.64
C THR A 40 3.60 -0.82 2.49
N MET A 41 4.83 -0.33 2.26
CA MET A 41 6.01 -0.68 3.05
C MET A 41 5.84 -0.29 4.52
N LEU A 42 5.22 0.86 4.81
CA LEU A 42 4.95 1.29 6.19
C LEU A 42 4.24 0.21 6.99
N ALA A 43 3.20 -0.43 6.44
CA ALA A 43 2.45 -1.47 7.16
C ALA A 43 3.33 -2.69 7.48
N HIS A 44 4.20 -3.09 6.54
CA HIS A 44 5.15 -4.18 6.76
C HIS A 44 6.17 -3.83 7.85
N GLU A 45 6.68 -2.60 7.84
CA GLU A 45 7.68 -2.17 8.82
C GLU A 45 7.07 -1.93 10.21
N VAL A 46 5.80 -1.49 10.28
CA VAL A 46 5.04 -1.44 11.55
C VAL A 46 4.89 -2.85 12.10
N ALA A 47 4.42 -3.81 11.29
CA ALA A 47 4.26 -5.21 11.72
C ALA A 47 5.58 -5.80 12.23
N LYS A 48 6.67 -5.59 11.49
CA LYS A 48 8.02 -6.04 11.87
C LYS A 48 8.50 -5.40 13.18
N SER A 49 8.26 -4.11 13.39
CA SER A 49 8.72 -3.38 14.58
C SER A 49 8.05 -3.84 15.88
N ILE A 50 6.85 -4.42 15.79
CA ILE A 50 6.07 -4.91 16.94
C ILE A 50 5.98 -6.43 17.00
N ASP A 51 6.70 -7.15 16.14
CA ASP A 51 6.68 -8.61 16.00
C ASP A 51 5.25 -9.17 15.80
N ALA A 52 4.47 -8.51 14.94
CA ALA A 52 3.10 -8.89 14.61
C ALA A 52 3.01 -9.52 13.22
N GLU A 53 2.02 -10.41 13.06
CA GLU A 53 1.62 -10.91 11.74
C GLU A 53 1.02 -9.77 10.92
N ILE A 54 1.32 -9.73 9.61
CA ILE A 54 0.65 -8.84 8.67
C ILE A 54 -0.33 -9.62 7.80
N ILE A 55 -1.57 -9.14 7.76
CA ILE A 55 -2.63 -9.66 6.90
C ILE A 55 -2.93 -8.59 5.87
N THR A 56 -2.63 -8.87 4.59
CA THR A 56 -2.79 -7.89 3.51
C THR A 56 -4.03 -8.20 2.69
N TRP A 57 -4.84 -7.16 2.48
CA TRP A 57 -5.99 -7.16 1.59
C TRP A 57 -5.81 -6.13 0.48
N HIS A 58 -5.40 -6.59 -0.70
CA HIS A 58 -5.28 -5.74 -1.89
C HIS A 58 -6.64 -5.48 -2.51
N ILE A 59 -7.01 -4.22 -2.60
CA ILE A 59 -8.29 -3.80 -3.14
C ILE A 59 -8.19 -3.64 -4.67
N LYS A 60 -9.20 -4.14 -5.36
CA LYS A 60 -9.38 -4.01 -6.81
C LYS A 60 -10.69 -3.30 -7.10
N SER A 61 -10.88 -2.80 -8.32
CA SER A 61 -12.13 -2.15 -8.74
C SER A 61 -13.37 -3.04 -8.61
N THR A 62 -13.18 -4.36 -8.62
CA THR A 62 -14.26 -5.36 -8.46
C THR A 62 -14.42 -5.86 -7.04
N THR A 63 -13.58 -5.42 -6.09
CA THR A 63 -13.63 -5.91 -4.71
C THR A 63 -14.87 -5.38 -4.00
N LYS A 64 -15.58 -6.28 -3.34
CA LYS A 64 -16.75 -5.98 -2.49
C LYS A 64 -16.34 -6.07 -1.01
N ALA A 65 -16.95 -5.24 -0.16
CA ALA A 65 -16.69 -5.25 1.28
C ALA A 65 -16.96 -6.62 1.93
N GLN A 66 -18.02 -7.30 1.49
CA GLN A 66 -18.39 -8.65 1.93
C GLN A 66 -17.25 -9.67 1.75
N GLN A 67 -16.42 -9.55 0.70
CA GLN A 67 -15.30 -10.47 0.45
C GLN A 67 -14.19 -10.35 1.51
N GLY A 68 -14.09 -9.21 2.17
CA GLY A 68 -13.22 -9.05 3.33
C GLY A 68 -13.70 -9.80 4.55
N LEU A 69 -15.00 -10.00 4.66
CA LEU A 69 -15.64 -10.74 5.75
C LEU A 69 -15.60 -12.24 5.43
N TYR A 70 -16.41 -12.67 4.48
CA TYR A 70 -16.47 -14.06 4.02
C TYR A 70 -17.19 -14.16 2.67
N GLU A 71 -17.01 -15.30 2.01
CA GLU A 71 -17.78 -15.68 0.82
C GLU A 71 -18.47 -17.02 1.08
N TYR A 72 -19.74 -17.11 0.72
CA TYR A 72 -20.53 -18.33 0.83
C TYR A 72 -20.77 -18.94 -0.55
N ASP A 73 -20.28 -20.19 -0.76
CA ASP A 73 -20.44 -20.94 -2.01
C ASP A 73 -21.75 -21.73 -2.02
N ALA A 74 -22.86 -21.04 -2.26
CA ALA A 74 -24.18 -21.63 -2.38
C ALA A 74 -24.28 -22.59 -3.58
N VAL A 75 -23.56 -22.33 -4.66
CA VAL A 75 -23.61 -23.14 -5.90
C VAL A 75 -22.98 -24.49 -5.66
N THR A 76 -21.80 -24.55 -5.09
CA THR A 76 -21.15 -25.82 -4.74
C THR A 76 -21.98 -26.60 -3.74
N ARG A 77 -22.55 -25.94 -2.72
CA ARG A 77 -23.40 -26.59 -1.74
C ARG A 77 -24.65 -27.20 -2.38
N LEU A 78 -25.31 -26.49 -3.30
CA LEU A 78 -26.46 -27.00 -4.01
C LEU A 78 -26.12 -28.25 -4.85
N ARG A 79 -25.00 -28.18 -5.59
CA ARG A 79 -24.51 -29.32 -6.39
C ARG A 79 -24.22 -30.54 -5.52
N ASP A 80 -23.53 -30.36 -4.42
CA ASP A 80 -23.15 -31.45 -3.51
C ASP A 80 -24.38 -32.04 -2.83
N SER A 81 -25.39 -31.21 -2.55
CA SER A 81 -26.71 -31.68 -2.06
C SER A 81 -27.40 -32.60 -3.05
N GLN A 82 -27.36 -32.26 -4.35
CA GLN A 82 -27.95 -33.08 -5.41
C GLN A 82 -27.21 -34.42 -5.59
N LEU A 83 -25.92 -34.43 -5.32
CA LEU A 83 -25.05 -35.61 -5.37
C LEU A 83 -25.10 -36.48 -4.10
N GLY A 84 -25.78 -36.00 -3.04
CA GLY A 84 -25.85 -36.69 -1.76
C GLY A 84 -24.55 -36.67 -0.94
N ASP A 85 -23.68 -35.65 -1.16
CA ASP A 85 -22.41 -35.52 -0.43
C ASP A 85 -22.68 -35.17 1.04
N GLU A 86 -22.07 -35.93 1.95
CA GLU A 86 -22.17 -35.73 3.40
C GLU A 86 -21.66 -34.34 3.88
N LYS A 87 -20.80 -33.67 3.12
CA LYS A 87 -20.27 -32.32 3.44
C LYS A 87 -21.37 -31.28 3.58
N VAL A 88 -22.52 -31.49 2.91
CA VAL A 88 -23.68 -30.59 2.94
C VAL A 88 -24.22 -30.37 4.35
N LYS A 89 -24.06 -31.37 5.25
CA LYS A 89 -24.54 -31.32 6.62
C LYS A 89 -23.90 -30.19 7.43
N ASN A 90 -22.68 -29.79 7.06
CA ASN A 90 -21.98 -28.70 7.72
C ASN A 90 -21.83 -27.48 6.76
N ILE A 91 -22.62 -26.45 6.99
CA ILE A 91 -22.62 -25.23 6.19
C ILE A 91 -21.26 -24.51 6.17
N LYS A 92 -20.47 -24.67 7.25
CA LYS A 92 -19.14 -24.07 7.36
C LYS A 92 -18.15 -24.57 6.29
N ASN A 93 -18.41 -25.74 5.68
CA ASN A 93 -17.59 -26.27 4.58
C ASN A 93 -17.69 -25.42 3.29
N TYR A 94 -18.68 -24.56 3.21
CA TYR A 94 -18.97 -23.72 2.05
C TYR A 94 -18.76 -22.23 2.33
N ILE A 95 -18.12 -21.90 3.46
CA ILE A 95 -17.78 -20.53 3.85
C ILE A 95 -16.27 -20.36 3.75
N SER A 96 -15.84 -19.45 2.88
CA SER A 96 -14.45 -19.05 2.74
C SER A 96 -14.21 -17.77 3.53
N LYS A 97 -13.29 -17.79 4.50
CA LYS A 97 -12.99 -16.63 5.34
C LYS A 97 -12.24 -15.55 4.56
N GLY A 98 -12.69 -14.32 4.70
CA GLY A 98 -12.04 -13.13 4.17
C GLY A 98 -10.89 -12.63 5.06
N LYS A 99 -10.23 -11.55 4.63
CA LYS A 99 -9.06 -11.00 5.32
C LYS A 99 -9.40 -10.38 6.68
N LEU A 100 -10.57 -9.74 6.83
CA LEU A 100 -11.05 -9.24 8.11
C LEU A 100 -11.33 -10.37 9.08
N TRP A 101 -12.00 -11.43 8.60
CA TRP A 101 -12.25 -12.60 9.44
C TRP A 101 -10.94 -13.16 10.00
N ASN A 102 -9.95 -13.39 9.12
CA ASN A 102 -8.64 -13.91 9.55
C ASN A 102 -7.98 -12.99 10.57
N ALA A 103 -8.06 -11.66 10.38
CA ALA A 103 -7.52 -10.70 11.33
C ALA A 103 -8.26 -10.72 12.67
N PHE A 104 -9.58 -10.97 12.69
CA PHE A 104 -10.37 -11.02 13.92
C PHE A 104 -10.14 -12.30 14.72
N GLU A 105 -9.85 -13.42 14.05
CA GLU A 105 -9.54 -14.69 14.73
C GLU A 105 -8.09 -14.81 15.19
N SER A 106 -7.21 -13.88 14.82
CA SER A 106 -5.79 -13.97 15.18
C SER A 106 -5.58 -13.95 16.69
N GLU A 107 -4.82 -14.92 17.19
CA GLU A 107 -4.49 -15.06 18.62
C GLU A 107 -3.58 -13.94 19.14
N LYS A 108 -2.78 -13.35 18.25
CA LYS A 108 -1.97 -12.17 18.52
C LYS A 108 -2.56 -10.98 17.78
N ARG A 109 -2.33 -9.76 18.30
CA ARG A 109 -2.76 -8.52 17.64
C ARG A 109 -2.07 -8.36 16.27
N PRO A 110 -2.77 -8.58 15.13
CA PRO A 110 -2.16 -8.49 13.81
C PRO A 110 -2.15 -7.05 13.30
N VAL A 111 -1.36 -6.79 12.27
CA VAL A 111 -1.51 -5.63 11.40
C VAL A 111 -2.37 -6.04 10.20
N LEU A 112 -3.51 -5.37 10.02
CA LEU A 112 -4.36 -5.51 8.84
C LEU A 112 -4.07 -4.36 7.88
N LEU A 113 -3.49 -4.67 6.73
CA LEU A 113 -3.28 -3.72 5.64
C LEU A 113 -4.42 -3.82 4.64
N ILE A 114 -5.20 -2.74 4.49
CA ILE A 114 -6.17 -2.55 3.42
C ILE A 114 -5.49 -1.66 2.36
N ASP A 115 -5.00 -2.28 1.30
CA ASP A 115 -4.11 -1.63 0.33
C ASP A 115 -4.88 -1.09 -0.86
N GLU A 116 -4.66 0.21 -1.18
CA GLU A 116 -5.25 0.94 -2.30
C GLU A 116 -6.80 1.00 -2.25
N ILE A 117 -7.35 1.42 -1.10
CA ILE A 117 -8.81 1.46 -0.86
C ILE A 117 -9.57 2.28 -1.91
N ASP A 118 -8.95 3.28 -2.49
CA ASP A 118 -9.50 4.18 -3.51
C ASP A 118 -9.67 3.53 -4.89
N LYS A 119 -9.20 2.30 -5.10
CA LYS A 119 -9.50 1.52 -6.31
C LYS A 119 -10.92 0.97 -6.34
N ALA A 120 -11.50 0.69 -5.18
CA ALA A 120 -12.88 0.19 -5.09
C ALA A 120 -13.92 1.25 -5.46
N ASP A 121 -15.18 0.84 -5.45
CA ASP A 121 -16.31 1.75 -5.58
C ASP A 121 -16.39 2.70 -4.38
N ILE A 122 -17.01 3.87 -4.56
CA ILE A 122 -17.11 4.93 -3.56
C ILE A 122 -17.82 4.48 -2.27
N GLU A 123 -18.74 3.53 -2.37
CA GLU A 123 -19.49 3.00 -1.22
C GLU A 123 -18.68 1.97 -0.40
N PHE A 124 -17.66 1.37 -0.98
CA PHE A 124 -16.86 0.32 -0.34
C PHE A 124 -16.32 0.70 1.06
N PRO A 125 -15.74 1.90 1.27
CA PRO A 125 -15.30 2.30 2.60
C PRO A 125 -16.45 2.41 3.61
N ASN A 126 -17.62 2.89 3.16
CA ASN A 126 -18.80 3.01 4.02
C ASN A 126 -19.34 1.63 4.44
N ASP A 127 -19.30 0.66 3.53
CA ASP A 127 -19.73 -0.72 3.80
C ASP A 127 -18.87 -1.45 4.84
N LEU A 128 -17.66 -0.94 5.12
CA LEU A 128 -16.75 -1.49 6.15
C LEU A 128 -16.77 -0.72 7.48
N LEU A 129 -17.54 0.38 7.55
CA LEU A 129 -17.51 1.27 8.71
C LEU A 129 -17.87 0.58 10.00
N LEU A 130 -18.95 -0.22 9.98
CA LEU A 130 -19.47 -0.88 11.17
C LEU A 130 -18.48 -1.93 11.69
N GLU A 131 -17.94 -2.73 10.78
CA GLU A 131 -17.02 -3.81 11.07
C GLU A 131 -15.69 -3.28 11.64
N LEU A 132 -15.19 -2.18 11.09
CA LEU A 132 -13.96 -1.55 11.55
C LEU A 132 -14.15 -0.77 12.87
N ASP A 133 -15.36 -0.24 13.14
CA ASP A 133 -15.67 0.44 14.40
C ASP A 133 -15.84 -0.56 15.55
N LYS A 134 -16.69 -1.56 15.33
CA LYS A 134 -17.07 -2.54 16.36
C LYS A 134 -16.13 -3.72 16.44
N MET A 135 -15.33 -3.96 15.38
CA MET A 135 -14.50 -5.14 15.23
C MET A 135 -15.29 -6.44 15.39
N GLU A 136 -16.49 -6.46 14.80
CA GLU A 136 -17.36 -7.63 14.73
C GLU A 136 -18.21 -7.58 13.46
N PHE A 137 -18.64 -8.76 12.99
CA PHE A 137 -19.62 -8.89 11.92
C PHE A 137 -20.47 -10.16 12.10
N PHE A 138 -21.62 -10.20 11.46
CA PHE A 138 -22.56 -11.30 11.55
C PHE A 138 -22.47 -12.21 10.30
N VAL A 139 -22.44 -13.53 10.52
CA VAL A 139 -22.45 -14.55 9.47
C VAL A 139 -23.86 -15.11 9.34
N TYR A 140 -24.56 -14.71 8.31
CA TYR A 140 -25.98 -15.02 8.11
C TYR A 140 -26.25 -16.52 8.01
N GLU A 141 -25.36 -17.27 7.35
CA GLU A 141 -25.51 -18.69 7.08
C GLU A 141 -25.38 -19.56 8.33
N THR A 142 -24.59 -19.12 9.30
CA THR A 142 -24.38 -19.85 10.57
C THR A 142 -25.12 -19.25 11.74
N GLY A 143 -25.59 -17.99 11.63
CA GLY A 143 -26.18 -17.22 12.73
C GLY A 143 -25.17 -16.80 13.81
N GLU A 144 -23.87 -16.87 13.52
CA GLU A 144 -22.80 -16.53 14.47
C GLU A 144 -22.33 -15.08 14.28
N THR A 145 -21.99 -14.42 15.36
CA THR A 145 -21.26 -13.15 15.31
C THR A 145 -19.78 -13.40 15.55
N ILE A 146 -18.97 -13.03 14.60
CA ILE A 146 -17.50 -13.09 14.69
C ILE A 146 -17.01 -11.78 15.30
N LYS A 147 -16.25 -11.87 16.40
CA LYS A 147 -15.65 -10.71 17.09
C LYS A 147 -14.14 -10.84 17.08
N ALA A 148 -13.46 -9.72 17.00
CA ALA A 148 -12.00 -9.71 17.08
C ALA A 148 -11.53 -10.19 18.45
N VAL A 149 -10.71 -11.23 18.48
CA VAL A 149 -10.05 -11.73 19.70
C VAL A 149 -9.08 -10.68 20.21
N ASN A 150 -8.28 -10.13 19.31
CA ASN A 150 -7.42 -8.98 19.56
C ASN A 150 -7.71 -7.92 18.49
N ARG A 151 -7.96 -6.67 18.91
CA ARG A 151 -8.25 -5.59 17.97
C ARG A 151 -7.05 -5.37 17.04
N PRO A 152 -7.16 -5.59 15.72
CA PRO A 152 -6.05 -5.43 14.79
C PRO A 152 -5.60 -3.97 14.68
N ILE A 153 -4.34 -3.76 14.32
CA ILE A 153 -3.84 -2.46 13.90
C ILE A 153 -4.19 -2.32 12.43
N VAL A 154 -5.13 -1.44 12.10
CA VAL A 154 -5.63 -1.28 10.73
C VAL A 154 -4.90 -0.13 10.05
N ILE A 155 -4.16 -0.44 8.99
CA ILE A 155 -3.48 0.53 8.13
C ILE A 155 -4.13 0.48 6.76
N ILE A 156 -4.58 1.63 6.28
CA ILE A 156 -5.29 1.78 5.01
C ILE A 156 -4.46 2.67 4.10
N THR A 157 -4.17 2.24 2.88
CA THR A 157 -3.45 3.07 1.92
C THR A 157 -4.37 3.61 0.83
N SER A 158 -4.03 4.80 0.32
CA SER A 158 -4.71 5.44 -0.80
C SER A 158 -3.72 6.23 -1.65
N ASN A 159 -3.81 6.11 -2.97
CA ASN A 159 -3.03 6.89 -3.93
C ASN A 159 -3.68 8.23 -4.29
N ASN A 160 -4.79 8.56 -3.64
CA ASN A 160 -5.58 9.78 -3.90
C ASN A 160 -6.22 9.82 -5.30
N GLU A 161 -6.52 8.63 -5.87
CA GLU A 161 -7.21 8.53 -7.17
C GLU A 161 -8.68 8.92 -7.05
N LYS A 162 -9.31 8.63 -5.90
CA LYS A 162 -10.68 8.99 -5.56
C LYS A 162 -10.76 9.57 -4.15
N GLU A 163 -11.73 10.44 -3.92
CA GLU A 163 -12.05 10.93 -2.58
C GLU A 163 -12.72 9.85 -1.74
N LEU A 164 -12.33 9.76 -0.47
CA LEU A 164 -12.95 8.86 0.49
C LEU A 164 -14.11 9.57 1.19
N PRO A 165 -15.20 8.85 1.54
CA PRO A 165 -16.36 9.46 2.21
C PRO A 165 -15.99 10.10 3.56
N ASP A 166 -16.56 11.27 3.86
CA ASP A 166 -16.33 12.00 5.11
C ASP A 166 -16.64 11.16 6.35
N ALA A 167 -17.69 10.34 6.29
CA ALA A 167 -18.08 9.45 7.38
C ALA A 167 -16.98 8.46 7.74
N PHE A 168 -16.26 7.98 6.73
CA PHE A 168 -15.12 7.07 6.89
C PHE A 168 -13.90 7.80 7.42
N LEU A 169 -13.57 8.97 6.86
CA LEU A 169 -12.42 9.79 7.28
C LEU A 169 -12.49 10.18 8.76
N ARG A 170 -13.68 10.54 9.27
CA ARG A 170 -13.88 10.93 10.69
C ARG A 170 -13.59 9.82 11.69
N ARG A 171 -13.62 8.55 11.25
CA ARG A 171 -13.36 7.39 12.11
C ARG A 171 -11.91 6.94 12.12
N CYS A 172 -11.12 7.46 11.19
CA CYS A 172 -9.73 7.11 11.00
C CYS A 172 -8.81 8.24 11.43
N PHE A 173 -7.59 7.91 11.83
CA PHE A 173 -6.48 8.85 11.76
C PHE A 173 -6.12 9.07 10.29
N PHE A 174 -5.61 10.23 9.99
CA PHE A 174 -5.20 10.58 8.63
C PHE A 174 -3.76 11.08 8.63
N HIS A 175 -2.96 10.56 7.71
CA HIS A 175 -1.63 11.07 7.45
C HIS A 175 -1.36 11.13 5.95
N TYR A 176 -0.76 12.22 5.49
CA TYR A 176 -0.35 12.38 4.11
C TYR A 176 1.17 12.28 4.02
N ILE A 177 1.68 11.22 3.37
CA ILE A 177 3.11 11.08 3.08
C ILE A 177 3.43 11.98 1.90
N LYS A 178 4.14 13.06 2.17
CA LYS A 178 4.67 13.94 1.14
C LYS A 178 5.74 13.20 0.35
N PHE A 179 5.89 13.57 -0.92
CA PHE A 179 7.03 13.07 -1.69
C PHE A 179 8.32 13.52 -1.01
N PRO A 180 9.31 12.63 -0.82
CA PRO A 180 10.53 12.98 -0.13
C PRO A 180 11.24 14.18 -0.77
N ASP A 181 11.73 15.09 0.04
CA ASP A 181 12.69 16.11 -0.39
C ASP A 181 14.06 15.47 -0.65
N GLN A 182 14.99 16.25 -1.14
CA GLN A 182 16.29 15.75 -1.55
C GLN A 182 17.09 15.15 -0.37
N GLU A 183 16.97 15.72 0.82
CA GLU A 183 17.66 15.26 2.03
C GLU A 183 17.11 13.89 2.49
N THR A 184 15.80 13.80 2.62
CA THR A 184 15.12 12.53 2.95
C THR A 184 15.35 11.45 1.88
N MET A 185 15.39 11.86 0.60
CA MET A 185 15.67 10.94 -0.49
C MET A 185 17.10 10.41 -0.44
N GLU A 186 18.09 11.22 -0.06
CA GLU A 186 19.46 10.77 0.13
C GLU A 186 19.56 9.73 1.25
N GLU A 187 18.84 9.95 2.37
CA GLU A 187 18.75 8.95 3.44
C GLU A 187 18.13 7.64 2.95
N ILE A 188 17.03 7.70 2.20
CA ILE A 188 16.38 6.52 1.61
C ILE A 188 17.35 5.77 0.69
N VAL A 189 18.05 6.48 -0.19
CA VAL A 189 19.02 5.87 -1.12
C VAL A 189 20.17 5.21 -0.35
N ASN A 190 20.69 5.86 0.70
CA ASN A 190 21.76 5.29 1.51
C ASN A 190 21.35 4.01 2.26
N VAL A 191 20.07 3.87 2.61
CA VAL A 191 19.54 2.62 3.18
C VAL A 191 19.57 1.49 2.15
N HIS A 192 19.25 1.78 0.89
CA HIS A 192 19.22 0.76 -0.18
C HIS A 192 20.60 0.47 -0.76
N TYR A 193 21.43 1.50 -0.88
CA TYR A 193 22.75 1.44 -1.53
C TYR A 193 23.82 2.17 -0.71
N PRO A 194 24.31 1.59 0.41
CA PRO A 194 25.30 2.24 1.29
C PRO A 194 26.62 2.57 0.59
N GLU A 195 26.97 1.81 -0.46
CA GLU A 195 28.23 1.92 -1.20
C GLU A 195 28.15 2.86 -2.42
N ILE A 196 27.00 3.50 -2.68
CA ILE A 196 26.84 4.35 -3.86
C ILE A 196 27.70 5.62 -3.76
N LYS A 197 28.32 6.01 -4.88
CA LYS A 197 29.17 7.21 -4.94
C LYS A 197 28.31 8.47 -4.80
N LYS A 198 28.69 9.38 -3.90
CA LYS A 198 27.94 10.62 -3.62
C LYS A 198 27.77 11.52 -4.84
N ASP A 199 28.77 11.60 -5.71
CA ASP A 199 28.70 12.39 -6.95
C ASP A 199 27.67 11.83 -7.93
N LEU A 200 27.53 10.50 -8.00
CA LEU A 200 26.52 9.85 -8.81
C LEU A 200 25.11 10.15 -8.29
N ILE A 201 24.90 10.06 -6.97
CA ILE A 201 23.60 10.40 -6.33
C ILE A 201 23.23 11.85 -6.67
N GLN A 202 24.14 12.80 -6.48
CA GLN A 202 23.86 14.22 -6.68
C GLN A 202 23.46 14.54 -8.12
N GLU A 203 24.14 13.96 -9.11
CA GLU A 203 23.78 14.20 -10.51
C GLU A 203 22.47 13.47 -10.90
N ALA A 204 22.25 12.26 -10.40
CA ALA A 204 21.00 11.55 -10.62
C ALA A 204 19.80 12.30 -10.00
N PHE A 205 19.95 12.84 -8.79
CA PHE A 205 18.89 13.63 -8.16
C PHE A 205 18.51 14.88 -8.94
N LYS A 206 19.50 15.63 -9.46
CA LYS A 206 19.22 16.79 -10.30
C LYS A 206 18.30 16.41 -11.46
N ILE A 207 18.66 15.37 -12.21
CA ILE A 207 17.87 14.91 -13.35
C ILE A 207 16.48 14.44 -12.89
N PHE A 208 16.42 13.68 -11.82
CA PHE A 208 15.17 13.13 -11.31
C PHE A 208 14.18 14.22 -10.87
N TYR A 209 14.65 15.21 -10.09
CA TYR A 209 13.79 16.30 -9.64
C TYR A 209 13.45 17.27 -10.79
N ASP A 210 14.39 17.54 -11.71
CA ASP A 210 14.11 18.32 -12.91
C ASP A 210 12.98 17.69 -13.75
N ILE A 211 12.99 16.38 -13.93
CA ILE A 211 11.92 15.65 -14.63
C ILE A 211 10.59 15.80 -13.87
N ARG A 212 10.59 15.70 -12.55
CA ARG A 212 9.36 15.83 -11.75
C ARG A 212 8.75 17.24 -11.79
N GLU A 213 9.55 18.27 -12.07
CA GLU A 213 9.13 19.66 -12.19
C GLU A 213 8.65 20.03 -13.60
N VAL A 214 8.86 19.17 -14.60
CA VAL A 214 8.40 19.44 -15.98
C VAL A 214 6.88 19.58 -16.00
N PRO A 215 6.33 20.75 -16.43
CA PRO A 215 4.90 20.95 -16.53
C PRO A 215 4.25 19.98 -17.52
N GLY A 216 3.09 19.42 -17.15
CA GLY A 216 2.31 18.57 -18.05
C GLY A 216 2.69 17.08 -18.04
N ILE A 217 3.70 16.66 -17.26
CA ILE A 217 3.95 15.22 -17.05
C ILE A 217 2.77 14.62 -16.27
N LYS A 218 2.05 13.70 -16.90
CA LYS A 218 0.89 13.00 -16.30
C LYS A 218 1.30 12.09 -15.14
N LYS A 219 2.44 11.43 -15.25
CA LYS A 219 2.98 10.53 -14.22
C LYS A 219 4.40 10.99 -13.86
N LYS A 220 4.53 11.58 -12.68
CA LYS A 220 5.85 11.92 -12.14
C LYS A 220 6.57 10.64 -11.70
N PRO A 221 7.89 10.51 -11.97
CA PRO A 221 8.63 9.35 -11.50
C PRO A 221 8.62 9.25 -9.97
N SER A 222 8.47 8.02 -9.47
CA SER A 222 8.34 7.69 -8.06
C SER A 222 9.68 7.39 -7.39
N THR A 223 9.69 7.29 -6.06
CA THR A 223 10.86 6.86 -5.29
C THR A 223 11.34 5.47 -5.72
N SER A 224 10.42 4.53 -5.98
CA SER A 224 10.79 3.19 -6.43
C SER A 224 11.49 3.21 -7.78
N GLU A 225 11.00 4.03 -8.72
CA GLU A 225 11.62 4.20 -10.04
C GLU A 225 13.02 4.84 -9.93
N LEU A 226 13.22 5.76 -9.00
CA LEU A 226 14.55 6.31 -8.72
C LEU A 226 15.51 5.23 -8.19
N ILE A 227 15.07 4.43 -7.23
CA ILE A 227 15.87 3.35 -6.66
C ILE A 227 16.28 2.34 -7.75
N ASP A 228 15.33 1.94 -8.59
CA ASP A 228 15.60 1.03 -9.72
C ASP A 228 16.55 1.65 -10.75
N TRP A 229 16.40 2.94 -11.04
CA TRP A 229 17.30 3.64 -11.94
C TRP A 229 18.72 3.74 -11.39
N LEU A 230 18.89 4.08 -10.12
CA LEU A 230 20.20 4.08 -9.46
C LEU A 230 20.87 2.71 -9.49
N LYS A 231 20.09 1.62 -9.30
CA LYS A 231 20.59 0.27 -9.43
C LYS A 231 21.16 0.00 -10.83
N LEU A 232 20.46 0.43 -11.88
CA LEU A 232 20.95 0.29 -13.26
C LEU A 232 22.22 1.10 -13.49
N LEU A 233 22.26 2.37 -13.03
CA LEU A 233 23.45 3.22 -13.14
C LEU A 233 24.68 2.58 -12.47
N MET A 234 24.49 1.96 -11.32
CA MET A 234 25.55 1.24 -10.62
C MET A 234 25.96 -0.04 -11.35
N THR A 235 25.01 -0.78 -11.89
CA THR A 235 25.26 -2.05 -12.60
C THR A 235 26.03 -1.82 -13.89
N ASP A 236 25.72 -0.73 -14.61
CA ASP A 236 26.36 -0.33 -15.85
C ASP A 236 27.64 0.50 -15.63
N ASP A 237 28.05 0.68 -14.36
CA ASP A 237 29.21 1.50 -13.92
C ASP A 237 29.24 2.89 -14.58
N VAL A 238 28.08 3.54 -14.62
CA VAL A 238 27.93 4.86 -15.26
C VAL A 238 28.64 5.93 -14.46
N ASP A 239 29.58 6.64 -15.08
CA ASP A 239 30.30 7.77 -14.45
C ASP A 239 29.33 8.97 -14.29
N ALA A 240 29.36 9.62 -13.13
CA ALA A 240 28.62 10.85 -12.85
C ALA A 240 28.85 11.97 -13.89
N LYS A 241 30.03 11.97 -14.54
CA LYS A 241 30.34 12.91 -15.62
C LYS A 241 29.43 12.77 -16.83
N ILE A 242 28.99 11.54 -17.14
CA ILE A 242 28.08 11.28 -18.26
C ILE A 242 26.73 11.93 -17.98
N LEU A 243 26.26 11.90 -16.72
CA LEU A 243 25.01 12.54 -16.30
C LEU A 243 25.05 14.08 -16.35
N ARG A 244 26.26 14.69 -16.36
CA ARG A 244 26.45 16.15 -16.49
C ARG A 244 26.33 16.65 -17.93
N GLU A 245 26.47 15.79 -18.93
CA GLU A 245 26.34 16.17 -20.33
C GLU A 245 24.87 16.55 -20.64
N LYS A 246 24.65 17.75 -21.20
CA LYS A 246 23.30 18.28 -21.46
C LYS A 246 22.58 17.69 -22.67
N ASP A 247 23.09 16.66 -23.31
CA ASP A 247 22.45 16.01 -24.44
C ASP A 247 21.56 14.84 -23.97
N PRO A 248 20.22 14.99 -23.94
CA PRO A 248 19.32 13.94 -23.46
C PRO A 248 19.45 12.61 -24.21
N LYS A 249 19.91 12.63 -25.47
CA LYS A 249 20.12 11.42 -26.29
C LYS A 249 21.37 10.64 -25.88
N LYS A 250 22.31 11.28 -25.20
CA LYS A 250 23.53 10.65 -24.67
C LYS A 250 23.47 10.36 -23.18
N LEU A 251 22.56 11.05 -22.47
CA LEU A 251 22.48 11.10 -21.01
C LEU A 251 21.91 9.86 -20.35
N ILE A 252 21.04 9.16 -21.06
CA ILE A 252 20.31 8.02 -20.47
C ILE A 252 20.25 6.93 -21.52
N PRO A 253 20.88 5.77 -21.29
CA PRO A 253 20.66 4.63 -22.15
C PRO A 253 19.15 4.39 -22.36
N PRO A 254 18.69 3.95 -23.54
CA PRO A 254 17.27 3.76 -23.84
C PRO A 254 16.52 2.96 -22.77
N LEU A 255 17.20 1.99 -22.13
CA LEU A 255 16.64 1.20 -21.04
C LEU A 255 16.31 2.03 -19.79
N HIS A 256 17.12 3.02 -19.49
CA HIS A 256 16.90 3.91 -18.32
C HIS A 256 15.77 4.91 -18.56
N GLY A 257 15.57 5.31 -19.82
CA GLY A 257 14.45 6.17 -20.21
C GLY A 257 13.08 5.54 -19.93
N CYS A 258 12.97 4.21 -20.03
CA CYS A 258 11.74 3.50 -19.73
C CYS A 258 11.29 3.64 -18.26
N LEU A 259 12.20 3.90 -17.34
CA LEU A 259 11.87 4.07 -15.91
C LEU A 259 11.42 5.49 -15.60
N LEU A 260 12.07 6.49 -16.20
CA LEU A 260 11.84 7.90 -15.86
C LEU A 260 10.85 8.58 -16.80
N TYR A 261 10.79 8.17 -18.06
CA TYR A 261 9.88 8.72 -19.06
C TYR A 261 8.72 7.76 -19.29
N THR A 262 7.56 8.09 -18.77
CA THR A 262 6.32 7.47 -19.23
C THR A 262 6.01 8.05 -20.60
N SER A 263 6.19 7.24 -21.66
CA SER A 263 5.68 7.57 -22.99
C SER A 263 4.19 7.90 -22.89
N PRO A 264 3.69 8.94 -23.58
CA PRO A 264 2.27 9.12 -23.73
C PRO A 264 1.67 7.83 -24.30
N SER A 265 0.56 7.37 -23.73
CA SER A 265 -0.15 6.20 -24.25
C SER A 265 -0.50 6.47 -25.73
N PRO A 266 -0.42 5.47 -26.64
CA PRO A 266 -0.85 5.64 -28.04
C PRO A 266 -2.29 6.14 -28.21
N ARG A 267 -3.09 6.17 -27.14
CA ARG A 267 -4.44 6.75 -27.13
C ARG A 267 -4.46 8.29 -26.98
N ASP A 268 -3.34 8.91 -26.61
CA ASP A 268 -3.26 10.37 -26.35
C ASP A 268 -2.84 11.15 -27.61
N GLU A 269 -2.46 10.47 -28.71
CA GLU A 269 -2.11 11.11 -30.00
C GLU A 269 -3.32 11.32 -30.93
N GLN A 270 -4.55 10.95 -30.51
CA GLN A 270 -5.77 11.05 -31.32
C GLN A 270 -6.80 12.06 -30.77
N SER A 271 -6.38 13.06 -29.99
CA SER A 271 -7.29 14.13 -29.54
C SER A 271 -6.76 15.53 -29.93
#